data_7445e449a0adc1a1e99ea904d428204b
#
_entry.id   7445e449a0adc1a1e99ea904d428204b
#
_cell.length_a   1.000
_cell.length_b   1.000
_cell.length_c   1.000
_cell.angle_alpha   90.00
_cell.angle_beta   90.00
_cell.angle_gamma   90.00
#
_symmetry.space_group_name_H-M   'P 1'
#
loop_
_entity.id
_entity.type
_entity.pdbx_description
1 polymer ?
#
loop_
_entity_poly.entity_id
_entity_poly.type
_entity_poly.pdbx_seq_one_letter_code
_entity_poly.pdbx_strand_id
1 'polypeptide(L)'
;SEDGRIYVGSYEEFGYFVHTPYNTLEYHSLKDEVKDFTFHNDEIWNIVCVQGEIVFQSFGSLFFYNGNSVEGIRVKSLPLNLFQVGNTFYSQRINGGLCVFSGRKMEELIPRKVFGNSDVLAGLPYDDAVLMLTRNQGGFLLYRDGRVEKWKTECDDIFRKHTINRAVITKDSCYVVGTISDGIYALDKKGK
;
A
#
# COMPACT_ATOMS: atom_id res chain seq x y z
N SER A 1 5.68 10.57 -10.90
CA SER A 1 4.56 11.29 -10.25
C SER A 1 4.02 12.38 -11.19
N GLU A 2 2.87 12.95 -10.85
CA GLU A 2 2.22 14.01 -11.66
C GLU A 2 3.04 15.31 -11.69
N ASP A 3 3.90 15.54 -10.70
CA ASP A 3 4.81 16.68 -10.62
C ASP A 3 6.11 16.51 -11.41
N GLY A 4 6.27 15.43 -12.15
CA GLY A 4 7.46 15.10 -12.95
C GLY A 4 8.66 14.63 -12.14
N ARG A 5 8.55 14.50 -10.81
CA ARG A 5 9.62 14.01 -9.94
C ARG A 5 9.64 12.48 -9.89
N ILE A 6 10.83 11.90 -9.74
CA ILE A 6 11.02 10.47 -9.54
C ILE A 6 11.42 10.27 -8.08
N TYR A 7 10.46 9.83 -7.24
CA TYR A 7 10.72 9.60 -5.83
C TYR A 7 11.46 8.28 -5.61
N VAL A 8 12.46 8.31 -4.75
CA VAL A 8 13.34 7.18 -4.46
C VAL A 8 13.61 7.07 -2.97
N GLY A 9 13.91 5.86 -2.52
CA GLY A 9 14.25 5.57 -1.14
C GLY A 9 15.24 4.42 -1.05
N SER A 10 16.05 4.46 0.00
CA SER A 10 17.13 3.52 0.29
C SER A 10 17.27 3.38 1.81
N TYR A 11 18.42 2.87 2.27
CA TYR A 11 18.75 2.78 3.69
C TYR A 11 19.06 4.16 4.26
N GLU A 12 18.25 4.62 5.19
CA GLU A 12 18.30 5.95 5.83
C GLU A 12 18.48 7.11 4.85
N GLU A 13 18.00 6.97 3.62
CA GLU A 13 18.06 7.99 2.59
C GLU A 13 16.81 7.93 1.72
N PHE A 14 16.22 9.08 1.43
CA PHE A 14 15.08 9.23 0.53
C PHE A 14 14.98 10.63 -0.02
N GLY A 15 14.36 10.75 -1.17
CA GLY A 15 14.24 12.02 -1.86
C GLY A 15 13.63 11.86 -3.24
N TYR A 16 14.02 12.72 -4.14
CA TYR A 16 13.54 12.67 -5.51
C TYR A 16 14.59 13.14 -6.51
N PHE A 17 14.45 12.68 -7.74
CA PHE A 17 15.16 13.21 -8.90
C PHE A 17 14.26 14.15 -9.69
N VAL A 18 14.86 15.20 -10.25
CA VAL A 18 14.26 16.07 -11.25
C VAL A 18 15.06 16.01 -12.55
N HIS A 19 14.37 16.18 -13.67
CA HIS A 19 15.04 16.37 -14.94
C HIS A 19 15.60 17.79 -15.03
N THR A 20 16.89 17.89 -15.36
CA THR A 20 17.51 19.18 -15.66
C THR A 20 17.24 19.58 -17.11
N PRO A 21 17.44 20.86 -17.50
CA PRO A 21 17.35 21.29 -18.90
C PRO A 21 18.33 20.58 -19.84
N TYR A 22 19.37 19.95 -19.30
CA TYR A 22 20.38 19.19 -20.05
C TYR A 22 20.07 17.70 -20.20
N ASN A 23 18.83 17.30 -19.89
CA ASN A 23 18.35 15.90 -19.92
C ASN A 23 19.16 14.95 -19.01
N THR A 24 19.68 15.48 -17.90
CA THR A 24 20.26 14.71 -16.79
C THR A 24 19.31 14.70 -15.60
N LEU A 25 19.60 13.82 -14.63
CA LEU A 25 18.84 13.76 -13.38
C LEU A 25 19.65 14.41 -12.25
N GLU A 26 19.01 15.28 -11.49
CA GLU A 26 19.56 15.88 -10.27
C GLU A 26 18.81 15.33 -9.06
N TYR A 27 19.54 14.83 -8.05
CA TYR A 27 18.97 14.29 -6.83
C TYR A 27 18.82 15.36 -5.75
N HIS A 28 17.66 15.35 -5.09
CA HIS A 28 17.35 16.17 -3.94
C HIS A 28 17.02 15.26 -2.75
N SER A 29 17.88 15.28 -1.73
CA SER A 29 17.65 14.57 -0.48
C SER A 29 16.55 15.26 0.34
N LEU A 30 15.67 14.46 0.93
CA LEU A 30 14.64 14.93 1.87
C LEU A 30 14.97 14.51 3.31
N LYS A 31 15.98 13.67 3.51
CA LYS A 31 16.37 13.18 4.84
C LYS A 31 16.68 14.32 5.81
N ASP A 32 17.49 15.28 5.38
CA ASP A 32 17.95 16.39 6.24
C ASP A 32 16.85 17.42 6.51
N GLU A 33 15.73 17.34 5.80
CA GLU A 33 14.55 18.18 6.03
C GLU A 33 13.66 17.66 7.17
N VAL A 34 13.87 16.41 7.62
CA VAL A 34 13.07 15.81 8.70
C VAL A 34 13.53 16.37 10.03
N LYS A 35 12.73 17.25 10.61
CA LYS A 35 13.01 17.88 11.90
C LYS A 35 12.59 16.97 13.07
N ASP A 36 13.31 17.08 14.19
CA ASP A 36 12.97 16.40 15.46
C ASP A 36 12.79 14.89 15.34
N PHE A 37 13.54 14.25 14.43
CA PHE A 37 13.47 12.83 14.18
C PHE A 37 14.88 12.20 14.23
N THR A 38 15.01 11.05 14.91
CA THR A 38 16.25 10.27 14.92
C THR A 38 16.03 9.01 14.09
N PHE A 39 16.86 8.84 13.06
CA PHE A 39 16.83 7.63 12.22
C PHE A 39 17.43 6.44 12.99
N HIS A 40 16.83 5.25 12.80
CA HIS A 40 17.26 3.99 13.39
C HIS A 40 17.04 2.84 12.42
N ASN A 41 17.96 2.62 11.51
CA ASN A 41 17.87 1.57 10.48
C ASN A 41 16.58 1.69 9.64
N ASP A 42 16.22 2.92 9.28
CA ASP A 42 15.02 3.21 8.50
C ASP A 42 15.28 2.96 7.02
N GLU A 43 15.18 1.70 6.57
CA GLU A 43 15.22 1.33 5.17
C GLU A 43 13.86 1.64 4.52
N ILE A 44 13.86 2.48 3.50
CA ILE A 44 12.66 2.83 2.74
C ILE A 44 12.41 1.75 1.70
N TRP A 45 11.34 0.98 1.89
CA TRP A 45 10.99 -0.14 1.02
C TRP A 45 9.68 0.07 0.25
N ASN A 46 8.90 1.09 0.58
CA ASN A 46 7.67 1.42 -0.11
C ASN A 46 7.47 2.94 -0.19
N ILE A 47 6.97 3.41 -1.32
CA ILE A 47 6.65 4.82 -1.55
C ILE A 47 5.26 4.88 -2.15
N VAL A 48 4.37 5.64 -1.53
CA VAL A 48 2.99 5.79 -1.98
C VAL A 48 2.59 7.26 -2.00
N CYS A 49 1.71 7.63 -2.92
CA CYS A 49 1.07 8.95 -2.92
C CYS A 49 -0.28 8.83 -2.20
N VAL A 50 -0.50 9.69 -1.21
CA VAL A 50 -1.71 9.70 -0.40
C VAL A 50 -2.20 11.12 -0.22
N GLN A 51 -3.40 11.41 -0.70
CA GLN A 51 -4.03 12.72 -0.55
C GLN A 51 -3.12 13.90 -0.94
N GLY A 52 -2.29 13.71 -1.99
CA GLY A 52 -1.35 14.72 -2.48
C GLY A 52 0.00 14.77 -1.75
N GLU A 53 0.19 13.97 -0.71
CA GLU A 53 1.50 13.80 -0.06
C GLU A 53 2.21 12.55 -0.56
N ILE A 54 3.52 12.58 -0.62
CA ILE A 54 4.35 11.40 -0.85
C ILE A 54 4.74 10.82 0.50
N VAL A 55 4.43 9.55 0.71
CA VAL A 55 4.73 8.83 1.94
C VAL A 55 5.82 7.80 1.68
N PHE A 56 6.97 7.99 2.32
CA PHE A 56 8.05 7.02 2.34
C PHE A 56 7.90 6.13 3.57
N GLN A 57 7.85 4.84 3.35
CA GLN A 57 7.63 3.85 4.40
C GLN A 57 8.91 3.07 4.69
N SER A 58 9.36 3.11 5.94
CA SER A 58 10.30 2.15 6.50
C SER A 58 9.58 1.09 7.36
N PHE A 59 10.32 0.17 7.96
CA PHE A 59 9.73 -0.82 8.87
C PHE A 59 9.17 -0.22 10.16
N GLY A 60 9.72 0.90 10.64
CA GLY A 60 9.33 1.52 11.92
C GLY A 60 8.80 2.93 11.80
N SER A 61 8.81 3.52 10.61
CA SER A 61 8.55 4.94 10.42
C SER A 61 7.82 5.23 9.13
N LEU A 62 7.12 6.35 9.13
CA LEU A 62 6.54 6.94 7.92
C LEU A 62 7.03 8.39 7.82
N PHE A 63 7.41 8.79 6.61
CA PHE A 63 7.85 10.15 6.31
C PHE A 63 6.90 10.73 5.25
N PHE A 64 6.21 11.80 5.62
CA PHE A 64 5.20 12.46 4.79
C PHE A 64 5.78 13.72 4.19
N TYR A 65 5.89 13.76 2.89
CA TYR A 65 6.35 14.92 2.13
C TYR A 65 5.19 15.59 1.40
N ASN A 66 4.90 16.85 1.74
CA ASN A 66 3.80 17.63 1.18
C ASN A 66 4.22 18.56 0.02
N GLY A 67 5.45 18.41 -0.47
CA GLY A 67 6.03 19.29 -1.51
C GLY A 67 6.93 20.40 -0.96
N ASN A 68 6.82 20.74 0.34
CA ASN A 68 7.57 21.83 0.99
C ASN A 68 8.32 21.39 2.25
N SER A 69 7.85 20.39 2.93
CA SER A 69 8.41 19.91 4.20
C SER A 69 8.17 18.42 4.39
N VAL A 70 9.00 17.81 5.22
CA VAL A 70 8.88 16.39 5.59
C VAL A 70 8.54 16.27 7.07
N GLU A 71 7.51 15.47 7.37
CA GLU A 71 7.16 15.09 8.73
C GLU A 71 7.47 13.60 8.93
N GLY A 72 8.33 13.26 9.89
CA GLY A 72 8.64 11.89 10.28
C GLY A 72 7.84 11.45 11.51
N ILE A 73 7.20 10.28 11.44
CA ILE A 73 6.51 9.69 12.59
C ILE A 73 7.00 8.26 12.85
N ARG A 74 7.18 7.92 14.13
CA ARG A 74 7.35 6.54 14.57
C ARG A 74 5.98 5.87 14.70
N VAL A 75 5.86 4.69 14.10
CA VAL A 75 4.64 3.89 14.22
C VAL A 75 4.81 2.81 15.28
N LYS A 76 3.93 2.80 16.29
CA LYS A 76 3.96 1.82 17.38
C LYS A 76 3.69 0.40 16.92
N SER A 77 2.99 0.24 15.81
CA SER A 77 2.64 -1.04 15.22
C SER A 77 2.98 -0.97 13.74
N LEU A 78 3.90 -1.84 13.32
CA LEU A 78 4.47 -1.83 11.97
C LEU A 78 3.38 -2.00 10.90
N PRO A 79 3.23 -1.02 9.99
CA PRO A 79 2.41 -1.20 8.80
C PRO A 79 3.10 -2.15 7.83
N LEU A 80 2.45 -3.26 7.49
CA LEU A 80 2.99 -4.23 6.54
C LEU A 80 2.84 -3.74 5.10
N ASN A 81 1.64 -3.28 4.77
CA ASN A 81 1.33 -2.75 3.43
C ASN A 81 0.54 -1.46 3.57
N LEU A 82 0.93 -0.47 2.79
CA LEU A 82 0.20 0.77 2.62
C LEU A 82 -0.38 0.81 1.21
N PHE A 83 -1.65 1.15 1.08
CA PHE A 83 -2.29 1.32 -0.21
C PHE A 83 -3.47 2.29 -0.11
N GLN A 84 -3.77 2.95 -1.20
CA GLN A 84 -4.90 3.88 -1.30
C GLN A 84 -5.96 3.32 -2.24
N VAL A 85 -7.23 3.44 -1.83
CA VAL A 85 -8.38 3.20 -2.71
C VAL A 85 -9.34 4.37 -2.58
N GLY A 86 -9.58 5.07 -3.67
CA GLY A 86 -10.28 6.36 -3.63
C GLY A 86 -9.53 7.35 -2.73
N ASN A 87 -10.23 7.94 -1.78
CA ASN A 87 -9.66 8.88 -0.82
C ASN A 87 -9.27 8.24 0.51
N THR A 88 -9.37 6.91 0.62
CA THR A 88 -9.07 6.19 1.87
C THR A 88 -7.68 5.57 1.81
N PHE A 89 -6.89 5.84 2.81
CA PHE A 89 -5.56 5.28 2.99
C PHE A 89 -5.59 4.12 3.98
N TYR A 90 -5.32 2.93 3.48
CA TYR A 90 -5.35 1.68 4.24
C TYR A 90 -3.96 1.22 4.62
N SER A 91 -3.88 0.49 5.71
CA SER A 91 -2.69 -0.21 6.14
C SER A 91 -3.03 -1.56 6.75
N GLN A 92 -2.31 -2.58 6.38
CA GLN A 92 -2.31 -3.84 7.12
C GLN A 92 -1.30 -3.77 8.25
N ARG A 93 -1.74 -4.00 9.48
CA ARG A 93 -0.85 -4.09 10.64
C ARG A 93 -0.23 -5.48 10.74
N ILE A 94 1.07 -5.59 11.00
CA ILE A 94 1.71 -6.90 11.23
C ILE A 94 1.02 -7.59 12.42
N ASN A 95 0.54 -8.82 12.20
CA ASN A 95 -0.24 -9.63 13.15
C ASN A 95 -1.51 -8.95 13.70
N GLY A 96 -1.92 -7.84 13.10
CA GLY A 96 -3.13 -7.10 13.47
C GLY A 96 -4.17 -7.05 12.36
N GLY A 97 -5.19 -6.22 12.53
CA GLY A 97 -6.25 -6.01 11.57
C GLY A 97 -5.89 -5.02 10.44
N LEU A 98 -6.81 -4.89 9.51
CA LEU A 98 -6.79 -3.83 8.51
C LEU A 98 -7.10 -2.50 9.20
N CYS A 99 -6.28 -1.50 8.94
CA CYS A 99 -6.40 -0.16 9.51
C CYS A 99 -6.65 0.88 8.42
N VAL A 100 -7.15 2.02 8.84
CA VAL A 100 -7.17 3.26 8.06
C VAL A 100 -6.32 4.31 8.75
N PHE A 101 -5.78 5.23 7.95
CA PHE A 101 -5.16 6.44 8.47
C PHE A 101 -6.16 7.57 8.55
N SER A 102 -6.27 8.16 9.74
CA SER A 102 -6.97 9.41 9.99
C SER A 102 -5.92 10.45 10.43
N GLY A 103 -5.54 11.33 9.52
CA GLY A 103 -4.37 12.19 9.70
C GLY A 103 -3.09 11.35 9.83
N ARG A 104 -2.39 11.48 10.97
CA ARG A 104 -1.14 10.74 11.27
C ARG A 104 -1.38 9.52 12.20
N LYS A 105 -2.63 9.14 12.44
CA LYS A 105 -3.01 8.03 13.33
C LYS A 105 -3.55 6.86 12.53
N MET A 106 -3.13 5.67 12.92
CA MET A 106 -3.61 4.42 12.36
C MET A 106 -4.66 3.80 13.27
N GLU A 107 -5.89 3.66 12.79
CA GLU A 107 -7.05 3.13 13.51
C GLU A 107 -7.47 1.80 12.90
N GLU A 108 -7.72 0.77 13.74
CA GLU A 108 -8.19 -0.52 13.25
C GLU A 108 -9.62 -0.40 12.73
N LEU A 109 -9.80 -0.77 11.46
CA LEU A 109 -11.10 -0.77 10.79
C LEU A 109 -11.75 -2.16 10.84
N ILE A 110 -10.99 -3.21 10.49
CA ILE A 110 -11.48 -4.58 10.39
C ILE A 110 -10.50 -5.51 11.11
N PRO A 111 -10.96 -6.30 12.08
CA PRO A 111 -10.12 -7.28 12.77
C PRO A 111 -9.59 -8.35 11.81
N ARG A 112 -8.34 -8.80 12.00
CA ARG A 112 -7.66 -9.80 11.17
C ARG A 112 -8.44 -11.10 10.98
N LYS A 113 -9.19 -11.53 12.03
CA LYS A 113 -10.02 -12.74 12.00
C LYS A 113 -11.07 -12.75 10.89
N VAL A 114 -11.58 -11.58 10.48
CA VAL A 114 -12.56 -11.43 9.40
C VAL A 114 -11.99 -11.88 8.06
N PHE A 115 -10.67 -11.74 7.89
CA PHE A 115 -9.92 -12.20 6.71
C PHE A 115 -9.29 -13.60 6.91
N GLY A 116 -9.87 -14.43 7.79
CA GLY A 116 -9.34 -15.76 8.06
C GLY A 116 -7.94 -15.76 8.67
N ASN A 117 -7.62 -14.74 9.47
CA ASN A 117 -6.28 -14.49 10.05
C ASN A 117 -5.16 -14.31 9.00
N SER A 118 -5.52 -13.98 7.77
CA SER A 118 -4.59 -13.65 6.69
C SER A 118 -4.29 -12.14 6.64
N ASP A 119 -3.14 -11.77 6.13
CA ASP A 119 -2.76 -10.38 5.94
C ASP A 119 -3.33 -9.85 4.62
N VAL A 120 -3.88 -8.64 4.62
CA VAL A 120 -4.32 -7.95 3.41
C VAL A 120 -3.12 -7.34 2.72
N LEU A 121 -2.89 -7.70 1.46
CA LEU A 121 -1.74 -7.27 0.68
C LEU A 121 -2.03 -6.13 -0.29
N ALA A 122 -3.29 -6.04 -0.75
CA ALA A 122 -3.71 -5.02 -1.68
C ALA A 122 -5.20 -4.70 -1.50
N GLY A 123 -5.56 -3.46 -1.79
CA GLY A 123 -6.93 -3.00 -1.97
C GLY A 123 -7.10 -2.46 -3.38
N LEU A 124 -8.15 -2.86 -4.05
CA LEU A 124 -8.48 -2.42 -5.41
C LEU A 124 -9.91 -1.88 -5.46
N PRO A 125 -10.21 -0.89 -6.32
CA PRO A 125 -11.56 -0.41 -6.53
C PRO A 125 -12.49 -1.54 -7.02
N TYR A 126 -13.71 -1.61 -6.46
CA TYR A 126 -14.72 -2.57 -6.85
C TYR A 126 -16.11 -1.98 -6.63
N ASP A 127 -16.73 -1.44 -7.69
CA ASP A 127 -18.04 -0.78 -7.65
C ASP A 127 -18.23 0.12 -6.40
N ASP A 128 -19.12 -0.24 -5.48
CA ASP A 128 -19.39 0.44 -4.20
C ASP A 128 -18.60 -0.13 -3.01
N ALA A 129 -17.66 -1.05 -3.28
CA ALA A 129 -16.82 -1.71 -2.29
C ALA A 129 -15.33 -1.53 -2.60
N VAL A 130 -14.49 -2.07 -1.73
CA VAL A 130 -13.06 -2.25 -1.97
C VAL A 130 -12.77 -3.75 -1.98
N LEU A 131 -12.17 -4.24 -3.06
CA LEU A 131 -11.65 -5.60 -3.11
C LEU A 131 -10.35 -5.67 -2.31
N MET A 132 -10.40 -6.33 -1.16
CA MET A 132 -9.26 -6.63 -0.30
C MET A 132 -8.69 -7.99 -0.67
N LEU A 133 -7.48 -8.04 -1.19
CA LEU A 133 -6.78 -9.28 -1.51
C LEU A 133 -5.85 -9.66 -0.37
N THR A 134 -6.00 -10.89 0.08
CA THR A 134 -5.24 -11.43 1.22
C THR A 134 -4.16 -12.38 0.77
N ARG A 135 -3.17 -12.60 1.62
CA ARG A 135 -2.00 -13.45 1.34
C ARG A 135 -2.38 -14.86 0.86
N ASN A 136 -3.34 -15.51 1.55
CA ASN A 136 -3.69 -16.93 1.32
C ASN A 136 -5.16 -17.26 1.56
N GLN A 137 -6.05 -16.27 1.60
CA GLN A 137 -7.49 -16.47 1.71
C GLN A 137 -8.25 -15.90 0.52
N GLY A 138 -7.55 -15.50 -0.57
CA GLY A 138 -8.15 -14.88 -1.74
C GLY A 138 -8.73 -13.50 -1.45
N GLY A 139 -9.81 -13.14 -2.13
CA GLY A 139 -10.41 -11.81 -2.08
C GLY A 139 -11.59 -11.68 -1.13
N PHE A 140 -11.78 -10.45 -0.61
CA PHE A 140 -12.95 -10.04 0.18
C PHE A 140 -13.41 -8.66 -0.28
N LEU A 141 -14.71 -8.45 -0.33
CA LEU A 141 -15.32 -7.16 -0.63
C LEU A 141 -15.63 -6.44 0.68
N LEU A 142 -15.00 -5.30 0.90
CA LEU A 142 -15.27 -4.41 2.03
C LEU A 142 -16.18 -3.28 1.57
N TYR A 143 -17.42 -3.27 2.04
CA TYR A 143 -18.41 -2.26 1.73
C TYR A 143 -18.28 -1.05 2.67
N ARG A 144 -18.87 0.09 2.25
CA ARG A 144 -18.83 1.35 3.03
C ARG A 144 -19.51 1.26 4.40
N ASP A 145 -20.49 0.36 4.56
CA ASP A 145 -21.18 0.08 5.82
C ASP A 145 -20.39 -0.80 6.79
N GLY A 146 -19.17 -1.21 6.40
CA GLY A 146 -18.30 -2.10 7.20
C GLY A 146 -18.55 -3.59 6.99
N ARG A 147 -19.53 -3.97 6.18
CA ARG A 147 -19.81 -5.36 5.84
C ARG A 147 -18.67 -5.92 4.99
N VAL A 148 -18.27 -7.16 5.27
CA VAL A 148 -17.22 -7.88 4.53
C VAL A 148 -17.80 -9.17 3.98
N GLU A 149 -17.66 -9.39 2.68
CA GLU A 149 -18.11 -10.58 1.98
C GLU A 149 -16.95 -11.24 1.23
N LYS A 150 -17.02 -12.55 1.06
CA LYS A 150 -16.04 -13.29 0.25
C LYS A 150 -16.22 -12.96 -1.23
N TRP A 151 -15.16 -12.50 -1.90
CA TRP A 151 -15.11 -12.45 -3.36
C TRP A 151 -14.76 -13.85 -3.87
N LYS A 152 -15.74 -14.53 -4.45
CA LYS A 152 -15.58 -15.89 -4.98
C LYS A 152 -15.00 -15.83 -6.39
N THR A 153 -13.99 -16.66 -6.64
CA THR A 153 -13.31 -16.74 -7.94
C THR A 153 -13.09 -18.20 -8.36
N GLU A 154 -12.87 -18.41 -9.65
CA GLU A 154 -12.44 -19.70 -10.18
C GLU A 154 -11.00 -20.06 -9.71
N CYS A 155 -10.25 -19.06 -9.21
CA CYS A 155 -8.88 -19.20 -8.71
C CYS A 155 -8.80 -19.36 -7.18
N ASP A 156 -9.89 -19.51 -6.45
CA ASP A 156 -9.89 -19.54 -4.99
C ASP A 156 -8.96 -20.63 -4.40
N ASP A 157 -8.91 -21.82 -5.02
CA ASP A 157 -8.02 -22.90 -4.59
C ASP A 157 -6.56 -22.59 -4.85
N ILE A 158 -6.28 -21.92 -5.97
CA ILE A 158 -4.95 -21.47 -6.34
C ILE A 158 -4.48 -20.41 -5.34
N PHE A 159 -5.31 -19.41 -5.03
CA PHE A 159 -4.98 -18.34 -4.09
C PHE A 159 -4.83 -18.81 -2.64
N ARG A 160 -5.45 -19.95 -2.28
CA ARG A 160 -5.20 -20.58 -0.98
C ARG A 160 -3.88 -21.35 -0.94
N LYS A 161 -3.52 -22.00 -2.04
CA LYS A 161 -2.33 -22.84 -2.16
C LYS A 161 -1.08 -22.03 -2.45
N HIS A 162 -1.20 -21.02 -3.30
CA HIS A 162 -0.09 -20.18 -3.76
C HIS A 162 -0.27 -18.76 -3.22
N THR A 163 0.68 -18.30 -2.45
CA THR A 163 0.64 -16.98 -1.80
C THR A 163 0.47 -15.86 -2.83
N ILE A 164 -0.57 -15.05 -2.70
CA ILE A 164 -0.71 -13.80 -3.44
C ILE A 164 0.42 -12.86 -3.03
N ASN A 165 1.01 -12.18 -4.00
CA ASN A 165 2.10 -11.23 -3.77
C ASN A 165 1.69 -9.79 -4.11
N ARG A 166 1.12 -9.59 -5.29
CA ARG A 166 0.70 -8.27 -5.78
C ARG A 166 -0.59 -8.41 -6.60
N ALA A 167 -1.33 -7.31 -6.66
CA ALA A 167 -2.46 -7.20 -7.56
C ALA A 167 -2.62 -5.78 -8.08
N VAL A 168 -3.15 -5.67 -9.29
CA VAL A 168 -3.48 -4.40 -9.93
C VAL A 168 -4.81 -4.53 -10.65
N ILE A 169 -5.47 -3.41 -10.91
CA ILE A 169 -6.59 -3.33 -11.82
C ILE A 169 -6.12 -2.66 -13.11
N THR A 170 -6.48 -3.23 -14.24
CA THR A 170 -6.18 -2.67 -15.56
C THR A 170 -7.22 -1.63 -15.97
N LYS A 171 -6.95 -0.84 -17.01
CA LYS A 171 -7.88 0.20 -17.50
C LYS A 171 -9.23 -0.37 -17.99
N ASP A 172 -9.24 -1.61 -18.47
CA ASP A 172 -10.42 -2.37 -18.88
C ASP A 172 -11.08 -3.14 -17.73
N SER A 173 -10.77 -2.77 -16.49
CA SER A 173 -11.34 -3.33 -15.26
C SER A 173 -11.09 -4.83 -15.04
N CYS A 174 -9.95 -5.34 -15.53
CA CYS A 174 -9.49 -6.68 -15.25
C CYS A 174 -8.64 -6.66 -13.97
N TYR A 175 -8.90 -7.58 -13.04
CA TYR A 175 -8.13 -7.77 -11.82
C TYR A 175 -6.99 -8.74 -12.08
N VAL A 176 -5.78 -8.22 -12.11
CA VAL A 176 -4.58 -9.02 -12.35
C VAL A 176 -3.90 -9.30 -11.02
N VAL A 177 -3.82 -10.59 -10.67
CA VAL A 177 -3.31 -11.09 -9.40
C VAL A 177 -2.07 -11.94 -9.64
N GLY A 178 -0.94 -11.52 -9.09
CA GLY A 178 0.32 -12.27 -9.13
C GLY A 178 0.52 -13.10 -7.87
N THR A 179 0.91 -14.36 -8.05
CA THR A 179 1.30 -15.26 -6.96
C THR A 179 2.82 -15.40 -6.87
N ILE A 180 3.32 -15.88 -5.74
CA ILE A 180 4.78 -16.09 -5.57
C ILE A 180 5.28 -17.27 -6.42
N SER A 181 4.47 -18.31 -6.57
CA SER A 181 4.97 -19.62 -7.08
C SER A 181 4.15 -20.24 -8.21
N ASP A 182 3.08 -19.58 -8.68
CA ASP A 182 2.17 -20.19 -9.67
C ASP A 182 1.74 -19.23 -10.81
N GLY A 183 2.39 -18.07 -10.93
CA GLY A 183 2.19 -17.16 -12.06
C GLY A 183 1.18 -16.05 -11.80
N ILE A 184 0.55 -15.58 -12.89
CA ILE A 184 -0.33 -14.41 -12.91
C ILE A 184 -1.71 -14.82 -13.42
N TYR A 185 -2.75 -14.33 -12.75
CA TYR A 185 -4.16 -14.59 -13.06
C TYR A 185 -4.87 -13.29 -13.37
N ALA A 186 -5.59 -13.27 -14.47
CA ALA A 186 -6.42 -12.15 -14.89
C ALA A 186 -7.89 -12.55 -14.73
N LEU A 187 -8.64 -11.80 -13.94
CA LEU A 187 -10.01 -12.10 -13.57
C LEU A 187 -10.93 -10.92 -13.86
N ASP A 188 -12.12 -11.20 -14.30
CA ASP A 188 -13.17 -10.20 -14.35
C ASP A 188 -13.76 -9.90 -12.95
N LYS A 189 -14.73 -8.97 -12.88
CA LYS A 189 -15.42 -8.68 -11.61
C LYS A 189 -16.14 -9.89 -11.01
N LYS A 190 -16.56 -10.84 -11.84
CA LYS A 190 -17.25 -12.06 -11.39
C LYS A 190 -16.27 -13.13 -10.90
N GLY A 191 -14.97 -12.86 -10.98
CA GLY A 191 -13.92 -13.78 -10.57
C GLY A 191 -13.63 -14.90 -11.59
N LYS A 192 -13.92 -14.65 -12.86
CA LYS A 192 -13.70 -15.60 -13.97
C LYS A 192 -12.50 -15.21 -14.78
#